data_9f3a494cd64ae8fe03a0236dfdb60c66
#
_entry.id   9f3a494cd64ae8fe03a0236dfdb60c66
#
_cell.length_a   1.000
_cell.length_b   1.000
_cell.length_c   1.000
_cell.angle_alpha   90.00
_cell.angle_beta   90.00
_cell.angle_gamma   90.00
#
_symmetry.space_group_name_H-M   'P 1'
#
loop_
_entity.id
_entity.type
_entity.pdbx_description
1 polymer ?
#
loop_
_entity_poly.entity_id
_entity_poly.type
_entity_poly.pdbx_seq_one_letter_code
_entity_poly.pdbx_strand_id
1 'polypeptide(L)'
;IKSSAASDVYKRQMVQRVCRQIREVDPEAQVTIATSKSQVSSIYSQLGQDVGVSVEPCRRDTFPAIVLSVAYLKDVLGVAEDEPIVICPVDPYVETAYFQALQALCDRAGESEANLVLMGIEPTYPSEKYGYIIPETADDLSRVTMFREKPTKEAAEEYIAKGALWNGGVFAFRLGYVLKRAHELIDFTDYEDLFQKYDTLQKISFDYAVVEKEPAIEVMRFAGTWKDLGTWNTLTEAMDSQCVGQGVLNDTCENVHVVNELNVPILCMGLKNMVVAASPEGILVSDKEQSSYIKPYVNQFVQRVMFAEKSWGSFRVLDVKDHSMTIKVTLNPGHGMNYHSHDFRDEVWTVIAGEGRAILDGVERPVKPGDVLTMKAGCKHTILADTELQVIEVQIGAEISVDDKHKYEYRKD
;
A
#
# COMPACT_ATOMS: atom_id res chain seq x y z
N ILE A 1 -5.10 -22.00 -16.66
CA ILE A 1 -3.84 -21.94 -15.91
C ILE A 1 -4.24 -21.52 -14.49
N LYS A 2 -4.09 -22.43 -13.56
CA LYS A 2 -4.27 -22.10 -12.14
C LYS A 2 -3.15 -21.14 -11.77
N SER A 3 -3.45 -19.85 -11.52
CA SER A 3 -2.51 -19.01 -10.82
C SER A 3 -2.37 -19.58 -9.42
N SER A 4 -1.18 -19.94 -9.00
CA SER A 4 -0.92 -20.31 -7.61
C SER A 4 -1.24 -19.11 -6.70
N ALA A 5 -1.63 -19.34 -5.46
CA ALA A 5 -1.94 -18.27 -4.50
C ALA A 5 -0.75 -17.29 -4.36
N ALA A 6 0.49 -17.80 -4.38
CA ALA A 6 1.69 -16.95 -4.35
C ALA A 6 1.86 -16.09 -5.60
N SER A 7 1.50 -16.61 -6.78
CA SER A 7 1.49 -15.80 -8.01
C SER A 7 0.42 -14.71 -7.93
N ASP A 8 -0.67 -14.94 -7.24
CA ASP A 8 -1.73 -13.96 -7.02
C ASP A 8 -1.29 -12.89 -6.00
N VAL A 9 -0.65 -13.31 -4.91
CA VAL A 9 -0.08 -12.40 -3.89
C VAL A 9 0.98 -11.48 -4.50
N TYR A 10 1.81 -11.99 -5.39
CA TYR A 10 2.92 -11.23 -5.96
C TYR A 10 2.52 -10.38 -7.18
N LYS A 11 1.59 -10.87 -8.02
CA LYS A 11 1.18 -10.19 -9.26
C LYS A 11 0.05 -9.20 -9.11
N ARG A 12 -0.74 -9.30 -8.04
CA ARG A 12 -1.81 -8.35 -7.74
C ARG A 12 -1.42 -7.49 -6.58
N GLN A 13 -1.72 -6.20 -6.70
CA GLN A 13 -1.54 -5.28 -5.59
C GLN A 13 -2.44 -5.70 -4.41
N MET A 14 -1.94 -5.60 -3.20
CA MET A 14 -2.66 -6.05 -2.00
C MET A 14 -4.03 -5.39 -1.86
N VAL A 15 -4.12 -4.09 -2.15
CA VAL A 15 -5.39 -3.35 -2.09
C VAL A 15 -6.43 -3.89 -3.07
N GLN A 16 -6.04 -4.30 -4.28
CA GLN A 16 -6.96 -4.93 -5.25
C GLN A 16 -7.51 -6.26 -4.73
N ARG A 17 -6.64 -7.05 -4.10
CA ARG A 17 -7.00 -8.32 -3.50
C ARG A 17 -8.02 -8.11 -2.36
N VAL A 18 -7.72 -7.21 -1.43
CA VAL A 18 -8.59 -6.92 -0.28
C VAL A 18 -9.96 -6.41 -0.75
N CYS A 19 -10.00 -5.41 -1.63
CA CYS A 19 -11.27 -4.87 -2.14
C CYS A 19 -12.11 -5.94 -2.87
N ARG A 20 -11.47 -6.82 -3.64
CA ARG A 20 -12.17 -7.93 -4.30
C ARG A 20 -12.76 -8.90 -3.27
N GLN A 21 -11.99 -9.32 -2.28
CA GLN A 21 -12.44 -10.26 -1.26
C GLN A 21 -13.54 -9.68 -0.37
N ILE A 22 -13.53 -8.38 -0.08
CA ILE A 22 -14.64 -7.69 0.60
C ILE A 22 -15.91 -7.82 -0.26
N ARG A 23 -15.84 -7.48 -1.56
CA ARG A 23 -17.00 -7.52 -2.46
C ARG A 23 -17.48 -8.95 -2.81
N GLU A 24 -16.63 -9.96 -2.65
CA GLU A 24 -17.03 -11.38 -2.75
C GLU A 24 -17.91 -11.80 -1.57
N VAL A 25 -17.72 -11.21 -0.39
CA VAL A 25 -18.53 -11.47 0.81
C VAL A 25 -19.76 -10.57 0.85
N ASP A 26 -19.57 -9.27 0.60
CA ASP A 26 -20.63 -8.27 0.54
C ASP A 26 -20.48 -7.42 -0.73
N PRO A 27 -21.28 -7.71 -1.78
CA PRO A 27 -21.27 -6.95 -3.02
C PRO A 27 -21.68 -5.48 -2.88
N GLU A 28 -22.44 -5.12 -1.83
CA GLU A 28 -22.92 -3.76 -1.57
C GLU A 28 -21.98 -2.97 -0.64
N ALA A 29 -20.88 -3.58 -0.17
CA ALA A 29 -19.94 -2.96 0.74
C ALA A 29 -19.36 -1.67 0.13
N GLN A 30 -19.50 -0.56 0.86
CA GLN A 30 -18.88 0.70 0.52
C GLN A 30 -17.44 0.74 1.06
N VAL A 31 -16.48 0.90 0.16
CA VAL A 31 -15.06 0.87 0.51
C VAL A 31 -14.45 2.24 0.37
N THR A 32 -13.82 2.74 1.44
CA THR A 32 -13.02 3.97 1.44
C THR A 32 -11.57 3.63 1.80
N ILE A 33 -10.64 4.09 0.98
CA ILE A 33 -9.20 3.85 1.15
C ILE A 33 -8.55 5.08 1.82
N ALA A 34 -8.00 4.88 3.01
CA ALA A 34 -7.13 5.87 3.64
C ALA A 34 -5.72 5.77 3.04
N THR A 35 -5.20 6.84 2.47
CA THR A 35 -3.92 6.81 1.76
C THR A 35 -3.22 8.17 1.74
N SER A 36 -1.92 8.17 1.40
CA SER A 36 -1.16 9.40 1.20
C SER A 36 -1.35 9.98 -0.19
N LYS A 37 -1.15 11.30 -0.34
CA LYS A 37 -1.25 12.02 -1.63
C LYS A 37 -0.46 11.37 -2.76
N SER A 38 0.71 10.79 -2.47
CA SER A 38 1.57 10.14 -3.47
C SER A 38 0.99 8.84 -4.04
N GLN A 39 0.05 8.19 -3.32
CA GLN A 39 -0.52 6.90 -3.69
C GLN A 39 -1.90 7.01 -4.38
N VAL A 40 -2.55 8.17 -4.32
CA VAL A 40 -3.91 8.38 -4.87
C VAL A 40 -4.01 7.95 -6.34
N SER A 41 -3.03 8.35 -7.16
CA SER A 41 -2.99 7.99 -8.58
C SER A 41 -2.92 6.47 -8.79
N SER A 42 -2.14 5.76 -7.97
CA SER A 42 -2.02 4.30 -8.03
C SER A 42 -3.31 3.61 -7.57
N ILE A 43 -3.96 4.13 -6.53
CA ILE A 43 -5.25 3.61 -6.05
C ILE A 43 -6.31 3.69 -7.17
N TYR A 44 -6.48 4.85 -7.79
CA TYR A 44 -7.45 4.98 -8.88
C TYR A 44 -7.08 4.17 -10.13
N SER A 45 -5.79 4.01 -10.43
CA SER A 45 -5.33 3.13 -11.51
C SER A 45 -5.68 1.66 -11.24
N GLN A 46 -5.63 1.22 -9.98
CA GLN A 46 -5.84 -0.17 -9.59
C GLN A 46 -7.29 -0.53 -9.30
N LEU A 47 -8.07 0.38 -8.74
CA LEU A 47 -9.43 0.14 -8.25
C LEU A 47 -10.52 0.85 -9.06
N GLY A 48 -10.15 1.77 -9.96
CA GLY A 48 -11.12 2.64 -10.65
C GLY A 48 -11.63 3.77 -9.74
N GLN A 49 -12.78 4.34 -10.10
CA GLN A 49 -13.41 5.46 -9.40
C GLN A 49 -14.49 5.01 -8.39
N ASP A 50 -14.70 3.70 -8.25
CA ASP A 50 -15.79 3.11 -7.45
C ASP A 50 -15.45 2.95 -5.97
N VAL A 51 -14.37 3.61 -5.51
CA VAL A 51 -13.93 3.63 -4.11
C VAL A 51 -13.81 5.06 -3.61
N GLY A 52 -14.20 5.28 -2.36
CA GLY A 52 -13.88 6.52 -1.64
C GLY A 52 -12.37 6.59 -1.36
N VAL A 53 -11.80 7.79 -1.36
CA VAL A 53 -10.39 7.99 -1.03
C VAL A 53 -10.24 9.13 -0.03
N SER A 54 -9.87 8.78 1.21
CA SER A 54 -9.47 9.73 2.24
C SER A 54 -7.96 9.96 2.17
N VAL A 55 -7.54 11.19 1.89
CA VAL A 55 -6.14 11.51 1.59
C VAL A 55 -5.48 12.20 2.76
N GLU A 56 -4.47 11.56 3.35
CA GLU A 56 -3.62 12.18 4.36
C GLU A 56 -2.67 13.22 3.73
N PRO A 57 -2.64 14.47 4.24
CA PRO A 57 -1.66 15.48 3.80
C PRO A 57 -0.22 15.08 4.10
N CYS A 58 0.01 14.45 5.26
CA CYS A 58 1.30 13.95 5.71
C CYS A 58 1.11 12.77 6.68
N ARG A 59 2.17 12.03 6.99
CA ARG A 59 2.09 10.88 7.92
C ARG A 59 2.00 11.32 9.38
N ARG A 60 0.93 10.92 10.08
CA ARG A 60 0.68 11.19 11.51
C ARG A 60 0.32 9.95 12.33
N ASP A 61 0.62 8.74 11.83
CA ASP A 61 0.23 7.46 12.42
C ASP A 61 -1.28 7.19 12.34
N THR A 62 -1.75 6.06 12.91
CA THR A 62 -3.08 5.51 12.62
C THR A 62 -4.23 6.30 13.25
N PHE A 63 -4.04 6.94 14.42
CA PHE A 63 -5.15 7.70 15.03
C PHE A 63 -5.57 8.90 14.18
N PRO A 64 -4.68 9.83 13.77
CA PRO A 64 -5.09 10.93 12.89
C PRO A 64 -5.64 10.45 11.53
N ALA A 65 -5.08 9.37 10.96
CA ALA A 65 -5.56 8.81 9.69
C ALA A 65 -6.99 8.29 9.79
N ILE A 66 -7.32 7.58 10.87
CA ILE A 66 -8.66 7.08 11.16
C ILE A 66 -9.63 8.24 11.40
N VAL A 67 -9.25 9.23 12.21
CA VAL A 67 -10.08 10.41 12.48
C VAL A 67 -10.38 11.18 11.19
N LEU A 68 -9.38 11.40 10.34
CA LEU A 68 -9.57 12.08 9.05
C LEU A 68 -10.53 11.29 8.15
N SER A 69 -10.40 9.95 8.12
CA SER A 69 -11.27 9.09 7.32
C SER A 69 -12.71 9.09 7.84
N VAL A 70 -12.90 9.07 9.15
CA VAL A 70 -14.23 9.12 9.77
C VAL A 70 -14.90 10.50 9.54
N ALA A 71 -14.14 11.60 9.63
CA ALA A 71 -14.64 12.93 9.28
C ALA A 71 -15.00 13.02 7.77
N TYR A 72 -14.18 12.43 6.88
CA TYR A 72 -14.48 12.32 5.46
C TYR A 72 -15.78 11.55 5.19
N LEU A 73 -15.96 10.40 5.85
CA LEU A 73 -17.19 9.61 5.71
C LEU A 73 -18.43 10.41 6.12
N LYS A 74 -18.37 11.15 7.22
CA LYS A 74 -19.48 11.97 7.71
C LYS A 74 -19.73 13.18 6.83
N ASP A 75 -18.73 14.04 6.66
CA ASP A 75 -18.91 15.40 6.13
C ASP A 75 -18.92 15.42 4.61
N VAL A 76 -18.22 14.48 3.93
CA VAL A 76 -18.13 14.43 2.47
C VAL A 76 -19.07 13.38 1.89
N LEU A 77 -19.14 12.18 2.48
CA LEU A 77 -20.01 11.12 1.98
C LEU A 77 -21.38 11.06 2.67
N GLY A 78 -21.61 11.82 3.73
CA GLY A 78 -22.90 11.91 4.40
C GLY A 78 -23.29 10.65 5.19
N VAL A 79 -22.32 9.84 5.63
CA VAL A 79 -22.55 8.64 6.42
C VAL A 79 -23.10 9.01 7.80
N ALA A 80 -24.13 8.33 8.26
CA ALA A 80 -24.79 8.58 9.54
C ALA A 80 -23.88 8.21 10.73
N GLU A 81 -24.07 8.88 11.88
CA GLU A 81 -23.22 8.65 13.06
C GLU A 81 -23.47 7.30 13.73
N ASP A 82 -24.63 6.69 13.55
CA ASP A 82 -24.99 5.37 14.03
C ASP A 82 -24.56 4.23 13.09
N GLU A 83 -24.06 4.57 11.90
CA GLU A 83 -23.56 3.58 10.93
C GLU A 83 -22.35 2.83 11.49
N PRO A 84 -22.36 1.48 11.48
CA PRO A 84 -21.20 0.69 11.86
C PRO A 84 -20.12 0.75 10.79
N ILE A 85 -18.89 0.99 11.21
CA ILE A 85 -17.70 1.08 10.35
C ILE A 85 -16.71 0.01 10.79
N VAL A 86 -16.10 -0.68 9.82
CA VAL A 86 -14.95 -1.55 10.04
C VAL A 86 -13.71 -0.94 9.40
N ILE A 87 -12.65 -0.85 10.18
CA ILE A 87 -11.31 -0.50 9.69
C ILE A 87 -10.46 -1.75 9.70
N CYS A 88 -9.80 -2.03 8.58
CA CYS A 88 -8.88 -3.15 8.46
C CYS A 88 -7.62 -2.73 7.67
N PRO A 89 -6.44 -3.29 8.01
CA PRO A 89 -5.22 -3.11 7.24
C PRO A 89 -5.31 -3.87 5.91
N VAL A 90 -4.52 -3.44 4.91
CA VAL A 90 -4.48 -4.07 3.57
C VAL A 90 -3.34 -5.08 3.41
N ASP A 91 -2.41 -5.12 4.35
CA ASP A 91 -1.15 -5.85 4.29
C ASP A 91 -1.18 -7.31 4.79
N PRO A 92 -2.14 -7.80 5.62
CA PRO A 92 -2.13 -9.20 6.00
C PRO A 92 -2.54 -10.12 4.84
N TYR A 93 -1.92 -11.29 4.81
CA TYR A 93 -2.35 -12.41 3.97
C TYR A 93 -3.41 -13.21 4.70
N VAL A 94 -4.62 -13.22 4.15
CA VAL A 94 -5.81 -13.79 4.77
C VAL A 94 -6.67 -14.50 3.71
N GLU A 95 -7.52 -15.41 4.17
CA GLU A 95 -8.50 -16.13 3.36
C GLU A 95 -9.89 -15.49 3.44
N THR A 96 -10.84 -15.97 2.66
CA THR A 96 -12.22 -15.45 2.60
C THR A 96 -12.90 -15.43 3.98
N ALA A 97 -12.59 -16.39 4.86
CA ALA A 97 -13.12 -16.45 6.23
C ALA A 97 -12.82 -15.19 7.05
N TYR A 98 -11.69 -14.52 6.79
CA TYR A 98 -11.36 -13.24 7.43
C TYR A 98 -12.36 -12.14 7.04
N PHE A 99 -12.76 -12.07 5.78
CA PHE A 99 -13.71 -11.05 5.31
C PHE A 99 -15.13 -11.35 5.79
N GLN A 100 -15.50 -12.61 5.96
CA GLN A 100 -16.74 -12.99 6.65
C GLN A 100 -16.71 -12.56 8.13
N ALA A 101 -15.56 -12.67 8.79
CA ALA A 101 -15.40 -12.16 10.15
C ALA A 101 -15.45 -10.63 10.22
N LEU A 102 -14.95 -9.89 9.19
CA LEU A 102 -15.12 -8.44 9.11
C LEU A 102 -16.60 -8.05 9.05
N GLN A 103 -17.40 -8.77 8.24
CA GLN A 103 -18.85 -8.55 8.19
C GLN A 103 -19.50 -8.78 9.56
N ALA A 104 -19.18 -9.89 10.20
CA ALA A 104 -19.71 -10.20 11.54
C ALA A 104 -19.30 -9.16 12.60
N LEU A 105 -18.07 -8.60 12.50
CA LEU A 105 -17.62 -7.49 13.35
C LEU A 105 -18.44 -6.22 13.11
N CYS A 106 -18.75 -5.92 11.85
CA CYS A 106 -19.57 -4.77 11.48
C CYS A 106 -20.97 -4.90 12.07
N ASP A 107 -21.62 -6.05 11.86
CA ASP A 107 -22.94 -6.36 12.39
C ASP A 107 -22.94 -6.25 13.92
N ARG A 108 -21.92 -6.82 14.58
CA ARG A 108 -21.78 -6.74 16.03
C ARG A 108 -21.63 -5.31 16.54
N ALA A 109 -20.85 -4.48 15.88
CA ALA A 109 -20.69 -3.06 16.25
C ALA A 109 -21.99 -2.27 16.10
N GLY A 110 -22.86 -2.66 15.15
CA GLY A 110 -24.21 -2.11 15.01
C GLY A 110 -25.18 -2.52 16.12
N GLU A 111 -24.99 -3.67 16.75
CA GLU A 111 -25.90 -4.24 17.76
C GLU A 111 -25.40 -4.06 19.20
N SER A 112 -24.07 -4.05 19.40
CA SER A 112 -23.46 -4.03 20.73
C SER A 112 -23.60 -2.68 21.43
N GLU A 113 -23.62 -2.73 22.78
CA GLU A 113 -23.41 -1.58 23.65
C GLU A 113 -21.90 -1.24 23.83
N ALA A 114 -20.99 -2.10 23.38
CA ALA A 114 -19.58 -1.80 23.38
C ALA A 114 -19.26 -0.68 22.38
N ASN A 115 -18.29 0.15 22.72
CA ASN A 115 -17.83 1.24 21.87
C ASN A 115 -16.91 0.75 20.75
N LEU A 116 -16.17 -0.33 21.00
CA LEU A 116 -15.27 -0.97 20.05
C LEU A 116 -15.48 -2.48 20.05
N VAL A 117 -15.43 -3.08 18.86
CA VAL A 117 -15.36 -4.53 18.68
C VAL A 117 -14.07 -4.82 17.91
N LEU A 118 -13.18 -5.64 18.48
CA LEU A 118 -11.88 -5.96 17.92
C LEU A 118 -11.88 -7.36 17.32
N MET A 119 -11.06 -7.59 16.29
CA MET A 119 -10.71 -8.93 15.84
C MET A 119 -9.49 -9.41 16.61
N GLY A 120 -9.64 -10.48 17.37
CA GLY A 120 -8.55 -11.13 18.09
C GLY A 120 -8.02 -12.33 17.32
N ILE A 121 -6.74 -12.31 16.97
CA ILE A 121 -6.08 -13.39 16.22
C ILE A 121 -5.42 -14.36 17.20
N GLU A 122 -5.55 -15.67 16.98
CA GLU A 122 -4.90 -16.69 17.79
C GLU A 122 -3.37 -16.57 17.69
N PRO A 123 -2.64 -16.37 18.81
CA PRO A 123 -1.20 -16.25 18.80
C PRO A 123 -0.54 -17.61 18.50
N THR A 124 0.46 -17.61 17.62
CA THR A 124 1.27 -18.80 17.32
C THR A 124 2.65 -18.76 17.99
N TYR A 125 3.08 -17.58 18.47
CA TYR A 125 4.34 -17.37 19.20
C TYR A 125 4.28 -16.07 20.03
N PRO A 126 5.16 -15.87 21.02
CA PRO A 126 5.21 -14.63 21.79
C PRO A 126 5.89 -13.51 21.00
N SER A 127 5.09 -12.69 20.32
CA SER A 127 5.55 -11.56 19.50
C SER A 127 5.64 -10.27 20.30
N GLU A 128 6.76 -9.56 20.18
CA GLU A 128 6.92 -8.20 20.70
C GLU A 128 6.41 -7.10 19.72
N LYS A 129 5.92 -7.53 18.53
CA LYS A 129 5.51 -6.62 17.45
C LYS A 129 4.02 -6.29 17.45
N TYR A 130 3.20 -7.10 18.12
CA TYR A 130 1.74 -6.98 18.13
C TYR A 130 1.21 -6.51 19.48
N GLY A 131 0.03 -5.93 19.47
CA GLY A 131 -0.78 -5.72 20.66
C GLY A 131 -1.43 -7.03 21.14
N TYR A 132 -1.72 -7.13 22.42
CA TYR A 132 -2.38 -8.28 23.06
C TYR A 132 -3.71 -7.85 23.66
N ILE A 133 -4.75 -8.60 23.31
CA ILE A 133 -6.11 -8.45 23.79
C ILE A 133 -6.36 -9.57 24.80
N ILE A 134 -6.64 -9.25 26.05
CA ILE A 134 -6.93 -10.25 27.08
C ILE A 134 -8.46 -10.31 27.26
N PRO A 135 -9.11 -11.38 26.75
CA PRO A 135 -10.55 -11.56 26.88
C PRO A 135 -10.93 -11.94 28.33
N GLU A 136 -12.18 -11.67 28.70
CA GLU A 136 -12.75 -12.10 29.99
C GLU A 136 -13.05 -13.60 30.00
N THR A 137 -13.49 -14.14 28.85
CA THR A 137 -13.81 -15.55 28.66
C THR A 137 -13.10 -16.12 27.44
N ALA A 138 -13.12 -17.46 27.31
CA ALA A 138 -12.59 -18.15 26.15
C ALA A 138 -13.59 -18.29 24.98
N ASP A 139 -14.77 -17.68 25.10
CA ASP A 139 -15.80 -17.72 24.08
C ASP A 139 -15.38 -16.98 22.80
N ASP A 140 -16.06 -17.27 21.69
CA ASP A 140 -15.80 -16.63 20.40
C ASP A 140 -16.05 -15.11 20.44
N LEU A 141 -16.98 -14.65 21.27
CA LEU A 141 -17.22 -13.25 21.58
C LEU A 141 -17.07 -13.04 23.08
N SER A 142 -16.22 -12.13 23.49
CA SER A 142 -15.95 -11.84 24.90
C SER A 142 -15.73 -10.35 25.14
N ARG A 143 -15.99 -9.87 26.37
CA ARG A 143 -15.49 -8.57 26.82
C ARG A 143 -13.97 -8.60 26.92
N VAL A 144 -13.34 -7.43 26.76
CA VAL A 144 -11.90 -7.27 26.94
C VAL A 144 -11.61 -6.74 28.34
N THR A 145 -10.77 -7.47 29.07
CA THR A 145 -10.35 -7.07 30.42
C THR A 145 -9.11 -6.18 30.40
N MET A 146 -8.23 -6.37 29.40
CA MET A 146 -7.01 -5.60 29.26
C MET A 146 -6.54 -5.61 27.81
N PHE A 147 -5.98 -4.48 27.36
CA PHE A 147 -5.22 -4.36 26.10
C PHE A 147 -3.79 -3.92 26.41
N ARG A 148 -2.80 -4.46 25.71
CA ARG A 148 -1.39 -4.05 25.82
C ARG A 148 -0.72 -4.04 24.47
N GLU A 149 -0.22 -2.90 24.06
CA GLU A 149 0.50 -2.73 22.81
C GLU A 149 1.98 -3.07 22.99
N LYS A 150 2.53 -3.94 22.14
CA LYS A 150 3.94 -4.30 22.02
C LYS A 150 4.64 -4.60 23.37
N PRO A 151 4.23 -5.63 24.12
CA PRO A 151 4.84 -6.01 25.37
C PRO A 151 6.25 -6.60 25.15
N THR A 152 7.00 -6.80 26.24
CA THR A 152 8.21 -7.63 26.19
C THR A 152 7.86 -9.10 25.93
N LYS A 153 8.84 -9.89 25.47
CA LYS A 153 8.64 -11.32 25.18
C LYS A 153 8.10 -12.08 26.37
N GLU A 154 8.63 -11.84 27.56
CA GLU A 154 8.22 -12.47 28.80
C GLU A 154 6.75 -12.15 29.13
N ALA A 155 6.38 -10.88 29.00
CA ALA A 155 4.98 -10.47 29.19
C ALA A 155 4.05 -11.08 28.14
N ALA A 156 4.51 -11.18 26.90
CA ALA A 156 3.77 -11.83 25.82
C ALA A 156 3.50 -13.32 26.12
N GLU A 157 4.49 -14.04 26.62
CA GLU A 157 4.34 -15.44 27.08
C GLU A 157 3.30 -15.57 28.19
N GLU A 158 3.32 -14.66 29.18
CA GLU A 158 2.32 -14.64 30.25
C GLU A 158 0.90 -14.33 29.73
N TYR A 159 0.77 -13.41 28.76
CA TYR A 159 -0.54 -13.06 28.18
C TYR A 159 -1.11 -14.24 27.38
N ILE A 160 -0.29 -14.91 26.56
CA ILE A 160 -0.71 -16.10 25.83
C ILE A 160 -1.17 -17.20 26.78
N ALA A 161 -0.46 -17.44 27.89
CA ALA A 161 -0.86 -18.41 28.91
C ALA A 161 -2.21 -18.07 29.57
N LYS A 162 -2.64 -16.79 29.54
CA LYS A 162 -3.96 -16.31 30.01
C LYS A 162 -5.03 -16.31 28.91
N GLY A 163 -4.74 -16.84 27.71
CA GLY A 163 -5.67 -16.89 26.59
C GLY A 163 -5.76 -15.59 25.80
N ALA A 164 -4.75 -14.72 25.86
CA ALA A 164 -4.71 -13.49 25.09
C ALA A 164 -4.65 -13.76 23.59
N LEU A 165 -5.22 -12.84 22.83
CA LEU A 165 -5.22 -12.81 21.36
C LEU A 165 -4.34 -11.69 20.86
N TRP A 166 -3.76 -11.83 19.67
CA TRP A 166 -3.11 -10.70 19.01
C TRP A 166 -4.14 -9.69 18.49
N ASN A 167 -3.81 -8.42 18.58
CA ASN A 167 -4.51 -7.36 17.88
C ASN A 167 -4.12 -7.36 16.40
N GLY A 168 -5.05 -7.70 15.54
CA GLY A 168 -4.87 -7.71 14.08
C GLY A 168 -4.98 -6.32 13.42
N GLY A 169 -5.15 -5.24 14.21
CA GLY A 169 -5.36 -3.90 13.68
C GLY A 169 -6.75 -3.72 13.05
N VAL A 170 -7.71 -4.55 13.41
CA VAL A 170 -9.10 -4.50 12.93
C VAL A 170 -9.99 -3.95 14.03
N PHE A 171 -10.69 -2.88 13.71
CA PHE A 171 -11.55 -2.15 14.63
C PHE A 171 -12.93 -1.94 14.02
N ALA A 172 -13.98 -2.37 14.70
CA ALA A 172 -15.35 -2.06 14.32
C ALA A 172 -16.01 -1.18 15.40
N PHE A 173 -16.75 -0.17 14.96
CA PHE A 173 -17.39 0.83 15.84
C PHE A 173 -18.49 1.59 15.10
N ARG A 174 -19.40 2.25 15.82
CA ARG A 174 -20.27 3.25 15.22
C ARG A 174 -19.49 4.53 14.94
N LEU A 175 -19.69 5.10 13.75
CA LEU A 175 -18.96 6.29 13.27
C LEU A 175 -18.92 7.43 14.31
N GLY A 176 -20.04 7.74 14.93
CA GLY A 176 -20.17 8.80 15.94
C GLY A 176 -19.32 8.58 17.19
N TYR A 177 -19.03 7.34 17.58
CA TYR A 177 -18.14 7.08 18.70
C TYR A 177 -16.73 7.63 18.44
N VAL A 178 -16.13 7.31 17.29
CA VAL A 178 -14.77 7.79 16.98
C VAL A 178 -14.75 9.30 16.76
N LEU A 179 -15.79 9.89 16.16
CA LEU A 179 -15.92 11.34 16.06
C LEU A 179 -15.93 12.01 17.44
N LYS A 180 -16.73 11.50 18.37
CA LYS A 180 -16.76 12.00 19.74
C LYS A 180 -15.38 11.92 20.41
N ARG A 181 -14.69 10.76 20.31
CA ARG A 181 -13.34 10.61 20.84
C ARG A 181 -12.34 11.54 20.18
N ALA A 182 -12.49 11.79 18.88
CA ALA A 182 -11.66 12.72 18.14
C ALA A 182 -11.81 14.15 18.64
N HIS A 183 -13.03 14.63 18.85
CA HIS A 183 -13.30 15.97 19.41
C HIS A 183 -12.84 16.15 20.87
N GLU A 184 -12.71 15.07 21.63
CA GLU A 184 -12.12 15.13 22.97
C GLU A 184 -10.60 15.30 22.95
N LEU A 185 -9.93 14.89 21.86
CA LEU A 185 -8.47 14.83 21.74
C LEU A 185 -7.89 15.84 20.73
N ILE A 186 -8.69 16.30 19.78
CA ILE A 186 -8.30 17.21 18.69
C ILE A 186 -9.36 18.31 18.58
N ASP A 187 -8.92 19.56 18.53
CA ASP A 187 -9.79 20.71 18.27
C ASP A 187 -9.98 20.94 16.77
N PHE A 188 -11.12 20.53 16.24
CA PHE A 188 -11.54 20.75 14.85
C PHE A 188 -13.06 20.85 14.74
N THR A 189 -13.56 21.45 13.68
CA THR A 189 -15.01 21.64 13.46
C THR A 189 -15.60 20.65 12.46
N ASP A 190 -14.89 20.35 11.39
CA ASP A 190 -15.29 19.47 10.29
C ASP A 190 -14.07 18.90 9.56
N TYR A 191 -14.32 18.10 8.50
CA TYR A 191 -13.27 17.48 7.71
C TYR A 191 -12.28 18.49 7.13
N GLU A 192 -12.75 19.61 6.60
CA GLU A 192 -11.87 20.60 5.96
C GLU A 192 -10.95 21.28 6.98
N ASP A 193 -11.48 21.68 8.13
CA ASP A 193 -10.70 22.25 9.24
C ASP A 193 -9.66 21.25 9.76
N LEU A 194 -10.05 19.98 9.92
CA LEU A 194 -9.14 18.90 10.32
C LEU A 194 -8.03 18.68 9.28
N PHE A 195 -8.39 18.69 7.99
CA PHE A 195 -7.43 18.54 6.89
C PHE A 195 -6.39 19.66 6.87
N GLN A 196 -6.82 20.91 7.08
CA GLN A 196 -5.93 22.08 7.15
C GLN A 196 -4.99 22.05 8.35
N LYS A 197 -5.41 21.50 9.48
CA LYS A 197 -4.62 21.38 10.72
C LYS A 197 -3.82 20.08 10.81
N TYR A 198 -3.94 19.18 9.84
CA TYR A 198 -3.46 17.81 9.95
C TYR A 198 -1.97 17.68 10.22
N ASP A 199 -1.14 18.58 9.69
CA ASP A 199 0.31 18.61 9.90
C ASP A 199 0.73 19.00 11.32
N THR A 200 -0.18 19.60 12.10
CA THR A 200 0.04 19.98 13.51
C THR A 200 -0.32 18.86 14.49
N LEU A 201 -1.04 17.84 14.03
CA LEU A 201 -1.54 16.77 14.90
C LEU A 201 -0.41 15.93 15.51
N GLN A 202 -0.64 15.44 16.73
CA GLN A 202 0.26 14.50 17.38
C GLN A 202 0.37 13.21 16.58
N LYS A 203 1.59 12.72 16.39
CA LYS A 203 1.84 11.42 15.79
C LYS A 203 1.64 10.32 16.84
N ILE A 204 0.51 9.61 16.76
CA ILE A 204 0.12 8.57 17.72
C ILE A 204 -0.74 7.50 17.04
N SER A 205 -0.61 6.24 17.45
CA SER A 205 -1.47 5.15 16.95
C SER A 205 -2.87 5.19 17.57
N PHE A 206 -3.84 4.59 16.89
CA PHE A 206 -5.20 4.42 17.38
C PHE A 206 -5.23 3.55 18.64
N ASP A 207 -4.37 2.57 18.71
CA ASP A 207 -4.20 1.69 19.86
C ASP A 207 -3.89 2.49 21.15
N TYR A 208 -2.87 3.34 21.10
CA TYR A 208 -2.48 4.18 22.24
C TYR A 208 -3.44 5.34 22.54
N ALA A 209 -4.02 5.94 21.48
CA ALA A 209 -4.91 7.09 21.66
C ALA A 209 -6.27 6.67 22.22
N VAL A 210 -6.82 5.54 21.76
CA VAL A 210 -8.19 5.12 21.97
C VAL A 210 -8.28 3.75 22.64
N VAL A 211 -7.76 2.68 22.02
CA VAL A 211 -8.04 1.30 22.44
C VAL A 211 -7.57 1.01 23.87
N GLU A 212 -6.36 1.41 24.25
CA GLU A 212 -5.83 1.18 25.61
C GLU A 212 -6.64 1.90 26.72
N LYS A 213 -7.42 2.91 26.35
CA LYS A 213 -8.16 3.77 27.29
C LYS A 213 -9.66 3.50 27.29
N GLU A 214 -10.15 2.71 26.36
CA GLU A 214 -11.58 2.41 26.22
C GLU A 214 -11.97 1.23 27.12
N PRO A 215 -12.90 1.42 28.07
CA PRO A 215 -13.34 0.35 28.97
C PRO A 215 -14.40 -0.57 28.35
N ALA A 216 -15.13 -0.12 27.33
CA ALA A 216 -16.25 -0.85 26.73
C ALA A 216 -15.83 -1.48 25.40
N ILE A 217 -15.00 -2.52 25.46
CA ILE A 217 -14.50 -3.25 24.32
C ILE A 217 -14.99 -4.69 24.34
N GLU A 218 -15.39 -5.20 23.18
CA GLU A 218 -15.57 -6.62 22.91
C GLU A 218 -14.50 -7.10 21.92
N VAL A 219 -14.18 -8.39 21.97
CA VAL A 219 -13.30 -9.06 21.01
C VAL A 219 -14.01 -10.26 20.42
N MET A 220 -13.96 -10.38 19.08
CA MET A 220 -14.34 -11.59 18.36
C MET A 220 -13.08 -12.36 18.00
N ARG A 221 -13.05 -13.65 18.38
CA ARG A 221 -11.93 -14.55 18.12
C ARG A 221 -11.92 -14.97 16.67
N PHE A 222 -10.75 -14.88 16.03
CA PHE A 222 -10.53 -15.36 14.68
C PHE A 222 -9.44 -16.44 14.68
N ALA A 223 -9.82 -17.67 14.35
CA ALA A 223 -8.94 -18.84 14.29
C ALA A 223 -8.53 -19.23 12.87
N GLY A 224 -8.82 -18.41 11.87
CA GLY A 224 -8.44 -18.64 10.48
C GLY A 224 -7.00 -18.24 10.16
N THR A 225 -6.62 -18.45 8.90
CA THR A 225 -5.28 -18.07 8.41
C THR A 225 -5.11 -16.56 8.42
N TRP A 226 -4.13 -16.11 9.18
CA TRP A 226 -3.68 -14.72 9.21
C TRP A 226 -2.15 -14.67 9.24
N LYS A 227 -1.54 -13.98 8.28
CA LYS A 227 -0.09 -13.80 8.20
C LYS A 227 0.24 -12.35 7.86
N ASP A 228 1.09 -11.75 8.65
CA ASP A 228 1.75 -10.49 8.30
C ASP A 228 2.87 -10.78 7.28
N LEU A 229 2.72 -10.27 6.06
CA LEU A 229 3.71 -10.41 4.99
C LEU A 229 4.78 -9.29 5.00
N GLY A 230 4.92 -8.57 6.10
CA GLY A 230 5.83 -7.43 6.23
C GLY A 230 7.32 -7.78 6.15
N THR A 231 7.69 -9.05 6.07
CA THR A 231 9.08 -9.50 5.93
C THR A 231 9.22 -10.53 4.81
N TRP A 232 10.43 -10.65 4.23
CA TRP A 232 10.69 -11.67 3.22
C TRP A 232 10.52 -13.10 3.76
N ASN A 233 10.80 -13.32 5.06
CA ASN A 233 10.57 -14.61 5.69
C ASN A 233 9.09 -15.00 5.63
N THR A 234 8.22 -14.14 6.16
CA THR A 234 6.77 -14.40 6.20
C THR A 234 6.15 -14.45 4.80
N LEU A 235 6.64 -13.63 3.86
CA LEU A 235 6.22 -13.69 2.46
C LEU A 235 6.56 -15.05 1.83
N THR A 236 7.80 -15.54 2.01
CA THR A 236 8.23 -16.82 1.40
C THR A 236 7.50 -18.03 1.99
N GLU A 237 7.03 -17.96 3.23
CA GLU A 237 6.17 -18.99 3.85
C GLU A 237 4.76 -19.04 3.22
N ALA A 238 4.31 -17.95 2.61
CA ALA A 238 3.02 -17.87 1.93
C ALA A 238 3.11 -18.16 0.43
N MET A 239 4.32 -18.37 -0.10
CA MET A 239 4.54 -18.66 -1.52
C MET A 239 4.34 -20.14 -1.82
N ASP A 240 3.53 -20.47 -2.85
CA ASP A 240 3.35 -21.85 -3.35
C ASP A 240 4.51 -22.30 -4.25
N SER A 241 5.33 -21.39 -4.74
CA SER A 241 6.45 -21.65 -5.63
C SER A 241 7.74 -21.08 -5.08
N GLN A 242 8.80 -21.87 -5.14
CA GLN A 242 10.13 -21.40 -4.73
C GLN A 242 10.69 -20.31 -5.65
N CYS A 243 10.21 -20.22 -6.89
CA CYS A 243 10.67 -19.22 -7.83
C CYS A 243 9.52 -18.44 -8.44
N VAL A 244 9.59 -17.11 -8.38
CA VAL A 244 8.78 -16.16 -9.15
C VAL A 244 9.71 -15.42 -10.10
N GLY A 245 9.37 -15.38 -11.39
CA GLY A 245 10.26 -14.88 -12.45
C GLY A 245 11.30 -15.91 -12.92
N GLN A 246 12.37 -15.44 -13.56
CA GLN A 246 13.41 -16.31 -14.11
C GLN A 246 14.40 -16.74 -13.00
N GLY A 247 14.10 -17.83 -12.31
CA GLY A 247 14.94 -18.40 -11.26
C GLY A 247 15.13 -19.90 -11.44
N VAL A 248 16.34 -20.41 -11.19
CA VAL A 248 16.70 -21.82 -11.18
C VAL A 248 17.42 -22.16 -9.87
N LEU A 249 16.93 -23.18 -9.19
CA LEU A 249 17.55 -23.75 -7.99
C LEU A 249 18.08 -25.14 -8.33
N ASN A 250 19.32 -25.46 -7.95
CA ASN A 250 19.82 -26.81 -8.09
C ASN A 250 19.33 -27.71 -6.91
N ASP A 251 19.49 -29.02 -7.06
CA ASP A 251 18.98 -30.04 -6.12
C ASP A 251 19.61 -29.97 -4.71
N THR A 252 20.67 -29.19 -4.55
CA THR A 252 21.33 -29.00 -3.24
C THR A 252 20.85 -27.76 -2.49
N CYS A 253 19.90 -27.00 -3.08
CA CYS A 253 19.24 -25.88 -2.39
C CYS A 253 18.15 -26.40 -1.46
N GLU A 254 18.14 -25.90 -0.22
CA GLU A 254 17.17 -26.27 0.81
C GLU A 254 16.45 -25.00 1.34
N ASN A 255 15.13 -24.96 1.28
CA ASN A 255 14.32 -23.84 1.76
C ASN A 255 14.76 -22.47 1.17
N VAL A 256 15.03 -22.43 -0.15
CA VAL A 256 15.44 -21.23 -0.87
C VAL A 256 14.29 -20.71 -1.72
N HIS A 257 14.06 -19.40 -1.69
CA HIS A 257 13.08 -18.73 -2.55
C HIS A 257 13.76 -17.65 -3.40
N VAL A 258 13.34 -17.55 -4.65
CA VAL A 258 13.80 -16.54 -5.62
C VAL A 258 12.60 -15.72 -6.09
N VAL A 259 12.68 -14.40 -5.95
CA VAL A 259 11.72 -13.45 -6.51
C VAL A 259 12.48 -12.53 -7.47
N ASN A 260 12.28 -12.72 -8.76
CA ASN A 260 13.05 -12.03 -9.80
C ASN A 260 12.13 -11.22 -10.72
N GLU A 261 12.16 -9.90 -10.59
CA GLU A 261 11.44 -8.95 -11.46
C GLU A 261 12.29 -8.49 -12.66
N LEU A 262 13.55 -8.92 -12.71
CA LEU A 262 14.45 -8.54 -13.79
C LEU A 262 14.31 -9.51 -14.98
N ASN A 263 14.72 -9.06 -16.17
CA ASN A 263 14.74 -9.87 -17.39
C ASN A 263 16.03 -10.71 -17.54
N VAL A 264 16.79 -10.90 -16.46
CA VAL A 264 18.00 -11.72 -16.42
C VAL A 264 17.77 -12.92 -15.50
N PRO A 265 18.24 -14.13 -15.84
CA PRO A 265 18.03 -15.31 -15.00
C PRO A 265 18.87 -15.24 -13.72
N ILE A 266 18.34 -15.83 -12.65
CA ILE A 266 19.07 -16.05 -11.39
C ILE A 266 19.27 -17.56 -11.22
N LEU A 267 20.52 -17.98 -11.03
CA LEU A 267 20.89 -19.36 -10.70
C LEU A 267 21.39 -19.41 -9.25
N CYS A 268 20.76 -20.24 -8.41
CA CYS A 268 21.16 -20.49 -7.05
C CYS A 268 21.63 -21.95 -6.88
N MET A 269 22.76 -22.15 -6.24
CA MET A 269 23.34 -23.48 -6.02
C MET A 269 23.82 -23.61 -4.56
N GLY A 270 23.43 -24.70 -3.90
CA GLY A 270 23.92 -25.06 -2.55
C GLY A 270 23.50 -24.09 -1.44
N LEU A 271 22.51 -23.26 -1.66
CA LEU A 271 22.00 -22.30 -0.66
C LEU A 271 21.05 -23.00 0.31
N LYS A 272 21.01 -22.50 1.56
CA LYS A 272 20.11 -23.01 2.59
C LYS A 272 19.45 -21.86 3.33
N ASN A 273 18.13 -21.96 3.55
CA ASN A 273 17.32 -21.00 4.30
C ASN A 273 17.47 -19.53 3.79
N MET A 274 17.48 -19.36 2.47
CA MET A 274 17.77 -18.06 1.85
C MET A 274 16.59 -17.51 1.05
N VAL A 275 16.52 -16.18 0.97
CA VAL A 275 15.73 -15.46 -0.02
C VAL A 275 16.66 -14.66 -0.93
N VAL A 276 16.41 -14.75 -2.22
CA VAL A 276 17.04 -13.93 -3.26
C VAL A 276 15.95 -13.14 -3.95
N ALA A 277 15.94 -11.83 -3.76
CA ALA A 277 14.97 -10.94 -4.40
C ALA A 277 15.70 -9.93 -5.28
N ALA A 278 15.31 -9.84 -6.53
CA ALA A 278 15.89 -8.92 -7.51
C ALA A 278 14.81 -8.07 -8.17
N SER A 279 14.95 -6.77 -8.06
CA SER A 279 14.10 -5.76 -8.66
C SER A 279 14.92 -4.65 -9.31
N PRO A 280 14.31 -3.72 -10.07
CA PRO A 280 15.03 -2.56 -10.59
C PRO A 280 15.71 -1.70 -9.52
N GLU A 281 15.22 -1.70 -8.29
CA GLU A 281 15.75 -0.93 -7.17
C GLU A 281 16.99 -1.57 -6.54
N GLY A 282 17.17 -2.89 -6.70
CA GLY A 282 18.32 -3.60 -6.15
C GLY A 282 18.14 -5.11 -6.02
N ILE A 283 19.18 -5.75 -5.51
CA ILE A 283 19.22 -7.19 -5.29
C ILE A 283 19.46 -7.45 -3.79
N LEU A 284 18.56 -8.21 -3.18
CA LEU A 284 18.69 -8.74 -1.83
C LEU A 284 19.10 -10.20 -1.90
N VAL A 285 20.14 -10.58 -1.16
CA VAL A 285 20.50 -11.97 -0.85
C VAL A 285 20.59 -12.06 0.67
N SER A 286 19.69 -12.79 1.29
CA SER A 286 19.60 -12.82 2.76
C SER A 286 19.21 -14.20 3.27
N ASP A 287 19.72 -14.58 4.43
CA ASP A 287 19.06 -15.56 5.27
C ASP A 287 17.63 -15.08 5.57
N LYS A 288 16.66 -16.00 5.64
CA LYS A 288 15.25 -15.66 5.79
C LYS A 288 14.94 -14.95 7.11
N GLU A 289 15.52 -15.40 8.22
CA GLU A 289 15.30 -14.78 9.53
C GLU A 289 15.95 -13.40 9.60
N GLN A 290 17.18 -13.26 9.06
CA GLN A 290 17.90 -11.99 9.00
C GLN A 290 17.17 -10.96 8.12
N SER A 291 16.41 -11.40 7.13
CA SER A 291 15.62 -10.52 6.26
C SER A 291 14.61 -9.64 7.02
N SER A 292 14.23 -10.04 8.23
CA SER A 292 13.35 -9.22 9.09
C SER A 292 14.04 -7.97 9.66
N TYR A 293 15.35 -7.86 9.58
CA TYR A 293 16.15 -6.78 10.14
C TYR A 293 16.82 -5.89 9.09
N ILE A 294 16.40 -5.97 7.81
CA ILE A 294 17.04 -5.25 6.69
C ILE A 294 16.89 -3.72 6.75
N LYS A 295 15.85 -3.20 7.42
CA LYS A 295 15.47 -1.78 7.38
C LYS A 295 16.60 -0.79 7.69
N PRO A 296 17.45 -0.96 8.73
CA PRO A 296 18.57 -0.06 9.01
C PRO A 296 19.62 -0.04 7.91
N TYR A 297 19.78 -1.16 7.18
CA TYR A 297 20.76 -1.29 6.10
C TYR A 297 20.24 -0.68 4.79
N VAL A 298 18.98 -0.95 4.43
CA VAL A 298 18.34 -0.39 3.23
C VAL A 298 18.27 1.14 3.28
N ASN A 299 18.06 1.70 4.47
CA ASN A 299 18.06 3.15 4.65
C ASN A 299 19.42 3.83 4.37
N GLN A 300 20.51 3.07 4.25
CA GLN A 300 21.85 3.60 3.89
C GLN A 300 21.99 3.80 2.39
N PHE A 301 21.13 3.20 1.58
CA PHE A 301 21.17 3.38 0.13
C PHE A 301 20.33 4.59 -0.29
N VAL A 302 20.82 5.35 -1.25
CA VAL A 302 20.00 6.36 -1.93
C VAL A 302 18.92 5.64 -2.74
N GLN A 303 17.69 5.72 -2.28
CA GLN A 303 16.57 5.09 -2.96
C GLN A 303 16.10 6.00 -4.10
N ARG A 304 16.41 5.61 -5.34
CA ARG A 304 15.81 6.19 -6.53
C ARG A 304 14.66 5.29 -6.97
N VAL A 305 13.52 5.89 -7.31
CA VAL A 305 12.41 5.14 -7.89
C VAL A 305 12.80 4.69 -9.30
N MET A 306 13.08 3.40 -9.47
CA MET A 306 13.49 2.80 -10.75
C MET A 306 12.30 2.32 -11.57
N PHE A 307 11.16 2.07 -10.93
CA PHE A 307 9.90 1.71 -11.57
C PHE A 307 8.73 2.33 -10.82
N ALA A 308 7.73 2.85 -11.55
CA ALA A 308 6.44 3.21 -10.95
C ALA A 308 5.29 3.08 -11.95
N GLU A 309 4.15 2.64 -11.44
CA GLU A 309 2.86 2.75 -12.11
C GLU A 309 2.21 4.09 -11.78
N LYS A 310 1.58 4.69 -12.78
CA LYS A 310 0.86 5.96 -12.71
C LYS A 310 -0.53 5.80 -13.33
N SER A 311 -1.42 6.76 -13.11
CA SER A 311 -2.75 6.75 -13.73
C SER A 311 -2.71 6.73 -15.27
N TRP A 312 -1.64 7.22 -15.87
CA TRP A 312 -1.45 7.29 -17.32
C TRP A 312 -0.67 6.08 -17.90
N GLY A 313 -0.12 5.19 -17.07
CA GLY A 313 0.70 4.04 -17.49
C GLY A 313 1.82 3.76 -16.51
N SER A 314 3.03 3.52 -17.01
CA SER A 314 4.19 3.21 -16.16
C SER A 314 5.48 3.78 -16.72
N PHE A 315 6.49 3.87 -15.87
CA PHE A 315 7.86 4.11 -16.32
C PHE A 315 8.84 3.16 -15.64
N ARG A 316 9.94 2.86 -16.34
CA ARG A 316 11.09 2.11 -15.81
C ARG A 316 12.37 2.83 -16.19
N VAL A 317 13.20 3.14 -15.20
CA VAL A 317 14.54 3.67 -15.41
C VAL A 317 15.44 2.52 -15.89
N LEU A 318 16.13 2.72 -17.01
CA LEU A 318 16.99 1.72 -17.66
C LEU A 318 18.46 1.95 -17.36
N ASP A 319 18.89 3.22 -17.32
CA ASP A 319 20.28 3.62 -17.02
C ASP A 319 20.30 4.98 -16.35
N VAL A 320 21.26 5.17 -15.45
CA VAL A 320 21.49 6.43 -14.74
C VAL A 320 22.97 6.72 -14.66
N LYS A 321 23.36 7.93 -15.08
CA LYS A 321 24.70 8.50 -14.97
C LYS A 321 24.61 9.91 -14.36
N ASP A 322 25.73 10.53 -14.09
CA ASP A 322 25.80 11.86 -13.46
C ASP A 322 25.02 12.93 -14.24
N HIS A 323 25.03 12.85 -15.58
CA HIS A 323 24.44 13.85 -16.46
C HIS A 323 23.45 13.27 -17.47
N SER A 324 23.02 12.03 -17.29
CA SER A 324 22.00 11.41 -18.15
C SER A 324 21.17 10.37 -17.43
N MET A 325 19.93 10.24 -17.85
CA MET A 325 19.02 9.18 -17.42
C MET A 325 18.24 8.66 -18.61
N THR A 326 18.14 7.35 -18.74
CA THR A 326 17.32 6.70 -19.76
C THR A 326 16.14 6.01 -19.11
N ILE A 327 14.95 6.28 -19.62
CA ILE A 327 13.70 5.78 -19.09
C ILE A 327 12.90 5.13 -20.22
N LYS A 328 12.28 3.98 -19.95
CA LYS A 328 11.20 3.46 -20.76
C LYS A 328 9.87 3.90 -20.17
N VAL A 329 9.07 4.60 -20.94
CA VAL A 329 7.71 5.05 -20.59
C VAL A 329 6.72 4.20 -21.38
N THR A 330 5.68 3.68 -20.73
CA THR A 330 4.54 3.01 -21.35
C THR A 330 3.28 3.77 -20.96
N LEU A 331 2.53 4.25 -21.96
CA LEU A 331 1.27 4.97 -21.79
C LEU A 331 0.09 4.08 -22.15
N ASN A 332 -0.91 4.07 -21.31
CA ASN A 332 -2.18 3.39 -21.59
C ASN A 332 -2.96 4.13 -22.69
N PRO A 333 -3.76 3.42 -23.51
CA PRO A 333 -4.61 4.04 -24.51
C PRO A 333 -5.51 5.14 -23.90
N GLY A 334 -5.60 6.28 -24.57
CA GLY A 334 -6.40 7.44 -24.12
C GLY A 334 -5.75 8.27 -23.02
N HIS A 335 -4.54 7.93 -22.57
CA HIS A 335 -3.83 8.67 -21.52
C HIS A 335 -2.60 9.40 -22.07
N GLY A 336 -2.08 10.31 -21.27
CA GLY A 336 -0.88 11.09 -21.59
C GLY A 336 -0.17 11.61 -20.36
N MET A 337 1.04 12.07 -20.57
CA MET A 337 1.79 12.78 -19.54
C MET A 337 1.25 14.19 -19.34
N ASN A 338 1.52 14.81 -18.20
CA ASN A 338 1.23 16.23 -18.02
C ASN A 338 1.98 17.07 -19.05
N TYR A 339 1.37 18.16 -19.55
CA TYR A 339 2.07 19.17 -20.34
C TYR A 339 3.03 19.93 -19.44
N HIS A 340 4.34 19.88 -19.73
CA HIS A 340 5.38 20.38 -18.82
C HIS A 340 6.65 20.82 -19.54
N SER A 341 7.55 21.50 -18.82
CA SER A 341 8.90 21.81 -19.25
C SER A 341 9.91 21.53 -18.15
N HIS A 342 11.19 21.59 -18.52
CA HIS A 342 12.36 21.46 -17.64
C HIS A 342 13.34 22.62 -17.88
N ASP A 343 14.01 23.10 -16.83
CA ASP A 343 14.95 24.22 -16.95
C ASP A 343 16.40 23.72 -17.11
N PHE A 344 16.74 22.54 -16.57
CA PHE A 344 18.12 22.09 -16.43
C PHE A 344 18.48 20.86 -17.28
N ARG A 345 17.52 20.33 -18.07
CA ARG A 345 17.77 19.18 -18.92
C ARG A 345 17.10 19.27 -20.29
N ASP A 346 17.74 18.68 -21.27
CA ASP A 346 17.16 18.32 -22.56
C ASP A 346 16.54 16.92 -22.50
N GLU A 347 15.55 16.66 -23.32
CA GLU A 347 14.97 15.32 -23.49
C GLU A 347 14.94 14.90 -24.96
N VAL A 348 15.26 13.63 -25.18
CA VAL A 348 15.11 12.96 -26.48
C VAL A 348 14.19 11.78 -26.29
N TRP A 349 13.09 11.78 -27.02
CA TRP A 349 12.14 10.68 -27.02
C TRP A 349 12.18 9.90 -28.31
N THR A 350 12.27 8.57 -28.21
CA THR A 350 12.14 7.66 -29.35
C THR A 350 10.90 6.80 -29.14
N VAL A 351 9.95 6.88 -30.05
CA VAL A 351 8.77 6.03 -30.05
C VAL A 351 9.19 4.63 -30.52
N ILE A 352 8.93 3.61 -29.70
CA ILE A 352 9.33 2.22 -30.00
C ILE A 352 8.14 1.29 -30.27
N ALA A 353 6.93 1.65 -29.83
CA ALA A 353 5.69 0.91 -30.10
C ALA A 353 4.47 1.82 -29.95
N GLY A 354 3.37 1.48 -30.61
CA GLY A 354 2.11 2.20 -30.52
C GLY A 354 2.06 3.49 -31.34
N GLU A 355 0.90 4.16 -31.31
CA GLU A 355 0.64 5.40 -32.03
C GLU A 355 0.01 6.42 -31.06
N GLY A 356 0.24 7.70 -31.34
CA GLY A 356 -0.27 8.79 -30.51
C GLY A 356 0.04 10.16 -31.07
N ARG A 357 0.04 11.17 -30.22
CA ARG A 357 0.27 12.57 -30.57
C ARG A 357 1.21 13.22 -29.59
N ALA A 358 2.25 13.88 -30.08
CA ALA A 358 3.14 14.70 -29.28
C ALA A 358 2.75 16.19 -29.47
N ILE A 359 2.86 16.95 -28.37
CA ILE A 359 2.63 18.39 -28.37
C ILE A 359 3.91 19.04 -27.88
N LEU A 360 4.54 19.85 -28.74
CA LEU A 360 5.78 20.59 -28.46
C LEU A 360 5.51 22.09 -28.65
N ASP A 361 5.66 22.87 -27.60
CA ASP A 361 5.39 24.32 -27.59
C ASP A 361 4.01 24.67 -28.21
N GLY A 362 2.99 23.87 -27.91
CA GLY A 362 1.64 24.05 -28.40
C GLY A 362 1.38 23.44 -29.80
N VAL A 363 2.40 22.92 -30.50
CA VAL A 363 2.22 22.31 -31.83
C VAL A 363 2.01 20.80 -31.66
N GLU A 364 0.81 20.34 -32.06
CA GLU A 364 0.44 18.93 -32.08
C GLU A 364 0.94 18.25 -33.36
N ARG A 365 1.51 17.05 -33.21
CA ARG A 365 1.89 16.19 -34.35
C ARG A 365 1.65 14.71 -34.02
N PRO A 366 1.23 13.88 -35.00
CA PRO A 366 1.14 12.43 -34.80
C PRO A 366 2.53 11.83 -34.61
N VAL A 367 2.59 10.73 -33.85
CA VAL A 367 3.81 9.96 -33.61
C VAL A 367 3.55 8.48 -33.76
N LYS A 368 4.56 7.76 -34.28
CA LYS A 368 4.56 6.31 -34.53
C LYS A 368 5.95 5.72 -34.27
N PRO A 369 6.09 4.39 -34.25
CA PRO A 369 7.39 3.74 -34.05
C PRO A 369 8.45 4.23 -35.04
N GLY A 370 9.63 4.59 -34.51
CA GLY A 370 10.76 5.15 -35.24
C GLY A 370 10.83 6.68 -35.20
N ASP A 371 9.78 7.38 -34.77
CA ASP A 371 9.84 8.83 -34.62
C ASP A 371 10.72 9.23 -33.45
N VAL A 372 11.52 10.28 -33.64
CA VAL A 372 12.40 10.89 -32.64
C VAL A 372 11.99 12.32 -32.39
N LEU A 373 11.82 12.69 -31.13
CA LEU A 373 11.47 14.02 -30.65
C LEU A 373 12.63 14.54 -29.82
N THR A 374 13.05 15.77 -30.04
CA THR A 374 14.07 16.44 -29.24
C THR A 374 13.49 17.71 -28.62
N MET A 375 13.52 17.78 -27.31
CA MET A 375 13.07 18.91 -26.50
C MET A 375 14.27 19.50 -25.79
N LYS A 376 14.55 20.76 -26.05
CA LYS A 376 15.56 21.54 -25.32
C LYS A 376 14.99 22.01 -23.98
N ALA A 377 15.85 22.31 -23.03
CA ALA A 377 15.47 22.96 -21.80
C ALA A 377 14.56 24.17 -22.08
N GLY A 378 13.47 24.30 -21.34
CA GLY A 378 12.42 25.30 -21.54
C GLY A 378 11.32 24.92 -22.54
N CYS A 379 11.51 23.93 -23.42
CA CYS A 379 10.48 23.45 -24.33
C CYS A 379 9.29 22.85 -23.54
N LYS A 380 8.08 23.30 -23.80
CA LYS A 380 6.86 22.72 -23.21
C LYS A 380 6.43 21.53 -24.05
N HIS A 381 6.26 20.38 -23.41
CA HIS A 381 5.99 19.15 -24.12
C HIS A 381 5.08 18.19 -23.36
N THR A 382 4.40 17.34 -24.13
CA THR A 382 3.67 16.17 -23.67
C THR A 382 3.49 15.16 -24.79
N ILE A 383 3.03 13.96 -24.47
CA ILE A 383 2.64 12.94 -25.41
C ILE A 383 1.36 12.25 -24.94
N LEU A 384 0.45 12.00 -25.88
CA LEU A 384 -0.85 11.37 -25.67
C LEU A 384 -0.87 10.07 -26.47
N ALA A 385 -1.34 9.00 -25.86
CA ALA A 385 -1.42 7.67 -26.47
C ALA A 385 -2.80 7.45 -27.09
N ASP A 386 -2.86 7.14 -28.37
CA ASP A 386 -4.08 6.68 -29.03
C ASP A 386 -4.23 5.16 -28.90
N THR A 387 -3.11 4.42 -28.95
CA THR A 387 -2.98 3.01 -28.57
C THR A 387 -2.02 2.89 -27.39
N GLU A 388 -1.72 1.68 -26.87
CA GLU A 388 -0.62 1.54 -25.92
C GLU A 388 0.67 2.07 -26.57
N LEU A 389 1.25 3.12 -26.00
CA LEU A 389 2.38 3.84 -26.59
C LEU A 389 3.62 3.63 -25.72
N GLN A 390 4.72 3.18 -26.33
CA GLN A 390 5.98 2.98 -25.65
C GLN A 390 7.07 3.92 -26.20
N VAL A 391 7.73 4.62 -25.28
CA VAL A 391 8.75 5.62 -25.59
C VAL A 391 10.01 5.34 -24.77
N ILE A 392 11.17 5.42 -25.43
CA ILE A 392 12.45 5.57 -24.74
C ILE A 392 12.73 7.06 -24.61
N GLU A 393 12.83 7.52 -23.39
CA GLU A 393 13.14 8.90 -23.01
C GLU A 393 14.58 8.95 -22.52
N VAL A 394 15.41 9.79 -23.14
CA VAL A 394 16.78 10.09 -22.67
C VAL A 394 16.80 11.51 -22.18
N GLN A 395 17.08 11.69 -20.91
CA GLN A 395 17.26 12.99 -20.25
C GLN A 395 18.77 13.29 -20.18
N ILE A 396 19.17 14.51 -20.55
CA ILE A 396 20.57 14.94 -20.60
C ILE A 396 20.66 16.32 -19.98
N GLY A 397 21.42 16.48 -18.90
CA GLY A 397 21.54 17.77 -18.24
C GLY A 397 22.45 17.77 -17.02
N ALA A 398 22.71 18.95 -16.50
CA ALA A 398 23.52 19.12 -15.29
C ALA A 398 22.77 18.67 -14.02
N GLU A 399 21.44 18.80 -14.05
CA GLU A 399 20.56 18.37 -12.97
C GLU A 399 19.37 17.59 -13.55
N ILE A 400 19.21 16.36 -13.08
CA ILE A 400 18.08 15.47 -13.46
C ILE A 400 17.32 15.16 -12.17
N SER A 401 16.35 16.01 -11.85
CA SER A 401 15.50 15.92 -10.67
C SER A 401 14.02 15.89 -11.07
N VAL A 402 13.21 15.26 -10.22
CA VAL A 402 11.74 15.31 -10.34
C VAL A 402 11.19 16.70 -10.00
N ASP A 403 11.97 17.51 -9.26
CA ASP A 403 11.60 18.86 -8.88
C ASP A 403 11.81 19.86 -10.05
N ASP A 404 12.68 19.52 -11.03
CA ASP A 404 12.82 20.24 -12.30
C ASP A 404 11.70 19.88 -13.27
N LYS A 405 10.44 20.12 -12.86
CA LYS A 405 9.25 19.87 -13.67
C LYS A 405 8.17 20.92 -13.46
N HIS A 406 8.04 21.83 -14.41
CA HIS A 406 7.04 22.87 -14.43
C HIS A 406 5.81 22.40 -15.21
N LYS A 407 4.66 22.28 -14.56
CA LYS A 407 3.39 21.78 -15.18
C LYS A 407 2.57 22.95 -15.69
N TYR A 408 1.93 22.75 -16.85
CA TYR A 408 1.06 23.74 -17.49
C TYR A 408 -0.29 23.09 -17.81
N GLU A 409 -1.32 23.92 -17.87
CA GLU A 409 -2.59 23.49 -18.48
C GLU A 409 -2.44 23.49 -20.00
N TYR A 410 -2.82 22.39 -20.63
CA TYR A 410 -2.97 22.33 -22.08
C TYR A 410 -4.48 22.34 -22.39
N ARG A 411 -4.95 23.43 -23.02
CA ARG A 411 -6.29 23.49 -23.57
C ARG A 411 -6.16 23.42 -25.10
N LYS A 412 -6.85 22.46 -25.67
CA LYS A 412 -7.01 22.41 -27.11
C LYS A 412 -8.05 23.49 -27.45
N ASP A 413 -7.65 24.53 -28.19
CA ASP A 413 -8.55 25.57 -28.73
C ASP A 413 -9.57 24.96 -29.71
#